data_58f3f3f7cbcd82cbcabefd36b5c49b39
#
_entry.id   58f3f3f7cbcd82cbcabefd36b5c49b39
#
_cell.length_a   1.000
_cell.length_b   1.000
_cell.length_c   1.000
_cell.angle_alpha   90.00
_cell.angle_beta   90.00
_cell.angle_gamma   90.00
#
_symmetry.space_group_name_H-M   'P 1'
#
loop_
_entity.id
_entity.type
_entity.pdbx_description
1 polymer ?
#
loop_
_entity_poly.entity_id
_entity_poly.type
_entity_poly.pdbx_seq_one_letter_code
_entity_poly.pdbx_strand_id
1 'polypeptide(L)'
;QIGARQEAGRIGGIGPCGRELCCTTWMSNFVSVSTTAARYQDLSTNPLKLAGQCAKIKCCVNFEAPMYVDAQKDFPSKEVPLETVEGTYYFFKADVFKRQLTYSSDQNIPANLQVISVERAKEIMAINRRGEKVMSLVEKEGEATASVDYQNVVGQDSLTRFDKKQ
;
A
#
# COMPACT_ATOMS: atom_id res chain seq x y z
N GLN A 1 -33.97 -14.87 -14.22
CA GLN A 1 -33.19 -13.85 -13.46
C GLN A 1 -31.70 -14.04 -13.74
N ILE A 2 -31.04 -12.96 -14.08
CA ILE A 2 -29.59 -12.93 -14.32
C ILE A 2 -28.95 -12.24 -13.11
N GLY A 3 -27.82 -12.78 -12.64
CA GLY A 3 -27.10 -12.17 -11.54
C GLY A 3 -26.47 -10.82 -11.95
N ALA A 4 -26.47 -9.81 -11.06
CA ALA A 4 -25.96 -8.47 -11.35
C ALA A 4 -24.52 -8.44 -11.90
N ARG A 5 -23.66 -9.39 -11.46
CA ARG A 5 -22.29 -9.52 -12.00
C ARG A 5 -22.28 -10.06 -13.43
N GLN A 6 -23.14 -11.02 -13.74
CA GLN A 6 -23.27 -11.56 -15.09
C GLN A 6 -23.79 -10.50 -16.06
N GLU A 7 -24.75 -9.70 -15.61
CA GLU A 7 -25.26 -8.56 -16.36
C GLU A 7 -24.15 -7.54 -16.63
N ALA A 8 -23.44 -7.10 -15.61
CA ALA A 8 -22.30 -6.20 -15.76
C ALA A 8 -21.23 -6.76 -16.71
N GLY A 9 -20.98 -8.07 -16.67
CA GLY A 9 -20.03 -8.73 -17.58
C GLY A 9 -20.49 -8.77 -19.03
N ARG A 10 -21.81 -8.81 -19.30
CA ARG A 10 -22.38 -8.76 -20.64
C ARG A 10 -22.38 -7.34 -21.22
N ILE A 11 -22.73 -6.36 -20.39
CA ILE A 11 -22.75 -4.95 -20.79
C ILE A 11 -21.31 -4.46 -21.03
N GLY A 12 -20.36 -4.93 -20.24
CA GLY A 12 -18.97 -4.45 -20.27
C GLY A 12 -18.81 -3.08 -19.61
N GLY A 13 -17.65 -2.48 -19.83
CA GLY A 13 -17.32 -1.14 -19.34
C GLY A 13 -15.99 -1.08 -18.62
N ILE A 14 -15.73 0.09 -18.02
CA ILE A 14 -14.49 0.38 -17.31
C ILE A 14 -14.75 0.33 -15.79
N GLY A 15 -13.91 -0.40 -15.08
CA GLY A 15 -13.97 -0.49 -13.64
C GLY A 15 -13.43 0.77 -12.95
N PRO A 16 -13.66 0.91 -11.62
CA PRO A 16 -13.10 2.04 -10.86
C PRO A 16 -11.56 2.03 -10.81
N CYS A 17 -10.91 0.97 -11.28
CA CYS A 17 -9.45 0.89 -11.46
C CYS A 17 -8.97 1.45 -12.80
N GLY A 18 -9.86 1.95 -13.67
CA GLY A 18 -9.55 2.48 -15.00
C GLY A 18 -9.29 1.43 -16.08
N ARG A 19 -9.49 0.13 -15.79
CA ARG A 19 -9.33 -0.98 -16.73
C ARG A 19 -10.70 -1.58 -17.06
N GLU A 20 -10.77 -2.34 -18.16
CA GLU A 20 -11.97 -3.11 -18.49
C GLU A 20 -12.36 -4.06 -17.34
N LEU A 21 -13.65 -4.33 -17.23
CA LEU A 21 -14.18 -5.20 -16.18
C LEU A 21 -13.58 -6.60 -16.28
N CYS A 22 -13.06 -7.12 -15.16
CA CYS A 22 -12.48 -8.48 -15.09
C CYS A 22 -13.50 -9.56 -15.52
N CYS A 23 -14.78 -9.35 -15.22
CA CYS A 23 -15.87 -10.27 -15.60
C CYS A 23 -16.19 -10.26 -17.11
N THR A 24 -15.77 -9.23 -17.85
CA THR A 24 -15.91 -9.17 -19.31
C THR A 24 -14.71 -9.81 -20.00
N THR A 25 -13.52 -9.70 -19.43
CA THR A 25 -12.26 -10.06 -20.09
C THR A 25 -11.81 -11.48 -19.76
N TRP A 26 -11.31 -11.71 -18.55
CA TRP A 26 -10.58 -12.94 -18.24
C TRP A 26 -11.15 -13.75 -17.08
N MET A 27 -11.94 -13.12 -16.19
CA MET A 27 -12.45 -13.78 -15.01
C MET A 27 -13.81 -14.41 -15.27
N SER A 28 -13.86 -15.74 -15.30
CA SER A 28 -15.07 -16.52 -15.50
C SER A 28 -15.60 -17.18 -14.22
N ASN A 29 -14.72 -17.45 -13.26
CA ASN A 29 -15.10 -18.09 -12.01
C ASN A 29 -15.20 -17.05 -10.87
N PHE A 30 -16.36 -16.98 -10.23
CA PHE A 30 -16.66 -15.99 -9.21
C PHE A 30 -17.03 -16.68 -7.90
N VAL A 31 -16.18 -16.48 -6.91
CA VAL A 31 -16.43 -16.87 -5.53
C VAL A 31 -17.01 -15.68 -4.77
N SER A 32 -17.75 -15.95 -3.70
CA SER A 32 -18.23 -14.91 -2.80
C SER A 32 -17.05 -14.17 -2.16
N VAL A 33 -17.05 -12.84 -2.24
CA VAL A 33 -15.95 -12.01 -1.73
C VAL A 33 -16.21 -11.63 -0.28
N SER A 34 -15.28 -11.98 0.59
CA SER A 34 -15.31 -11.60 2.00
C SER A 34 -14.65 -10.22 2.23
N THR A 35 -15.17 -9.47 3.20
CA THR A 35 -14.52 -8.24 3.68
C THR A 35 -13.15 -8.51 4.32
N THR A 36 -12.90 -9.74 4.76
CA THR A 36 -11.59 -10.19 5.27
C THR A 36 -10.51 -10.04 4.20
N ALA A 37 -10.82 -10.34 2.94
CA ALA A 37 -9.89 -10.15 1.83
C ALA A 37 -9.47 -8.68 1.66
N ALA A 38 -10.39 -7.73 1.90
CA ALA A 38 -10.07 -6.31 1.88
C ALA A 38 -9.18 -5.89 3.06
N ARG A 39 -9.35 -6.51 4.23
CA ARG A 39 -8.51 -6.26 5.40
C ARG A 39 -7.08 -6.72 5.21
N TYR A 40 -6.86 -7.86 4.56
CA TYR A 40 -5.50 -8.32 4.23
C TYR A 40 -4.76 -7.35 3.30
N GLN A 41 -5.50 -6.59 2.51
CA GLN A 41 -4.95 -5.61 1.57
C GLN A 41 -4.91 -4.18 2.15
N ASP A 42 -5.19 -4.00 3.44
CA ASP A 42 -5.32 -2.70 4.11
C ASP A 42 -6.27 -1.73 3.37
N LEU A 43 -7.28 -2.27 2.68
CA LEU A 43 -8.29 -1.48 2.00
C LEU A 43 -9.35 -0.98 2.99
N SER A 44 -9.80 0.26 2.78
CA SER A 44 -10.91 0.81 3.53
C SER A 44 -12.14 -0.08 3.39
N THR A 45 -12.79 -0.42 4.50
CA THR A 45 -14.03 -1.21 4.53
C THR A 45 -15.26 -0.44 4.07
N ASN A 46 -15.10 0.79 3.59
CA ASN A 46 -16.20 1.60 3.04
C ASN A 46 -16.80 0.90 1.81
N PRO A 47 -18.11 0.55 1.84
CA PRO A 47 -18.79 -0.15 0.75
C PRO A 47 -18.65 0.55 -0.60
N LEU A 48 -18.69 1.88 -0.63
CA LEU A 48 -18.56 2.66 -1.86
C LEU A 48 -17.18 2.50 -2.53
N LYS A 49 -16.13 2.33 -1.72
CA LYS A 49 -14.76 2.11 -2.23
C LYS A 49 -14.52 0.66 -2.64
N LEU A 50 -15.21 -0.28 -2.00
CA LEU A 50 -15.08 -1.71 -2.28
C LEU A 50 -16.01 -2.21 -3.38
N ALA A 51 -17.10 -1.48 -3.70
CA ALA A 51 -18.06 -1.90 -4.71
C ALA A 51 -17.47 -1.82 -6.13
N GLY A 52 -17.77 -2.83 -6.93
CA GLY A 52 -17.59 -2.81 -8.38
C GLY A 52 -18.83 -2.26 -9.10
N GLN A 53 -18.80 -2.23 -10.43
CA GLN A 53 -19.95 -1.79 -11.27
C GLN A 53 -21.22 -2.62 -11.02
N CYS A 54 -21.08 -3.87 -10.62
CA CYS A 54 -22.20 -4.75 -10.27
C CYS A 54 -22.74 -4.54 -8.85
N ALA A 55 -22.35 -3.48 -8.16
CA ALA A 55 -22.68 -3.17 -6.76
C ALA A 55 -22.26 -4.24 -5.72
N LYS A 56 -21.57 -5.31 -6.13
CA LYS A 56 -20.96 -6.29 -5.24
C LYS A 56 -19.49 -5.90 -4.97
N ILE A 57 -18.91 -6.46 -3.91
CA ILE A 57 -17.48 -6.26 -3.64
C ILE A 57 -16.66 -6.70 -4.85
N LYS A 58 -15.66 -5.92 -5.22
CA LYS A 58 -14.76 -6.15 -6.35
C LYS A 58 -14.17 -7.55 -6.29
N CYS A 59 -14.33 -8.33 -7.36
CA CYS A 59 -13.82 -9.69 -7.44
C CYS A 59 -12.28 -9.75 -7.45
N CYS A 60 -11.60 -8.73 -7.94
CA CYS A 60 -10.13 -8.63 -7.89
C CYS A 60 -9.61 -8.65 -6.45
N VAL A 61 -10.31 -8.05 -5.49
CA VAL A 61 -9.92 -8.07 -4.07
C VAL A 61 -9.78 -9.50 -3.55
N ASN A 62 -10.72 -10.38 -3.91
CA ASN A 62 -10.64 -11.78 -3.50
C ASN A 62 -9.60 -12.57 -4.30
N PHE A 63 -9.44 -12.25 -5.57
CA PHE A 63 -8.46 -12.89 -6.44
C PHE A 63 -7.02 -12.63 -5.98
N GLU A 64 -6.73 -11.41 -5.55
CA GLU A 64 -5.41 -10.99 -5.10
C GLU A 64 -5.13 -11.38 -3.63
N ALA A 65 -6.15 -11.67 -2.83
CA ALA A 65 -6.01 -11.94 -1.40
C ALA A 65 -4.96 -13.01 -1.04
N PRO A 66 -4.85 -14.16 -1.73
CA PRO A 66 -3.84 -15.17 -1.43
C PRO A 66 -2.41 -14.63 -1.57
N MET A 67 -2.14 -13.78 -2.56
CA MET A 67 -0.82 -13.17 -2.77
C MET A 67 -0.43 -12.25 -1.62
N TYR A 68 -1.40 -11.46 -1.12
CA TYR A 68 -1.17 -10.60 0.05
C TYR A 68 -0.94 -11.41 1.32
N VAL A 69 -1.73 -12.46 1.55
CA VAL A 69 -1.56 -13.34 2.70
C VAL A 69 -0.19 -14.01 2.68
N ASP A 70 0.25 -14.47 1.53
CA ASP A 70 1.56 -15.12 1.38
C ASP A 70 2.70 -14.13 1.62
N ALA A 71 2.63 -12.96 1.02
CA ALA A 71 3.62 -11.91 1.21
C ALA A 71 3.67 -11.38 2.66
N GLN A 72 2.55 -11.42 3.39
CA GLN A 72 2.48 -11.00 4.79
C GLN A 72 3.06 -12.01 5.79
N LYS A 73 3.28 -13.26 5.41
CA LYS A 73 3.85 -14.28 6.30
C LYS A 73 5.22 -13.87 6.85
N ASP A 74 5.98 -13.15 6.06
CA ASP A 74 7.31 -12.68 6.43
C ASP A 74 7.30 -11.42 7.30
N PHE A 75 6.14 -10.81 7.51
CA PHE A 75 6.05 -9.56 8.26
C PHE A 75 6.05 -9.83 9.77
N PRO A 76 6.66 -8.94 10.56
CA PRO A 76 6.59 -9.03 12.01
C PRO A 76 5.17 -8.74 12.51
N SER A 77 4.89 -9.12 13.77
CA SER A 77 3.60 -8.85 14.40
C SER A 77 3.31 -7.35 14.46
N LYS A 78 2.11 -6.96 14.03
CA LYS A 78 1.64 -5.56 14.01
C LYS A 78 1.33 -5.03 15.42
N GLU A 79 1.18 -5.91 16.40
CA GLU A 79 0.76 -5.55 17.76
C GLU A 79 1.93 -5.11 18.65
N VAL A 80 3.14 -5.45 18.27
CA VAL A 80 4.34 -5.16 19.05
C VAL A 80 4.85 -3.77 18.71
N PRO A 81 4.85 -2.81 19.65
CA PRO A 81 5.46 -1.51 19.44
C PRO A 81 6.99 -1.63 19.37
N LEU A 82 7.64 -0.70 18.68
CA LEU A 82 9.09 -0.59 18.63
C LEU A 82 9.56 0.43 19.65
N GLU A 83 10.41 0.00 20.58
CA GLU A 83 11.01 0.89 21.57
C GLU A 83 12.37 1.37 21.10
N THR A 84 12.56 2.70 21.10
CA THR A 84 13.83 3.36 20.85
C THR A 84 14.18 4.26 22.02
N VAL A 85 15.38 4.82 22.03
CA VAL A 85 15.80 5.84 23.02
C VAL A 85 14.97 7.12 22.86
N GLU A 86 14.55 7.45 21.63
CA GLU A 86 13.75 8.64 21.32
C GLU A 86 12.26 8.49 21.73
N GLY A 87 11.75 7.25 21.84
CA GLY A 87 10.36 6.99 22.20
C GLY A 87 9.85 5.63 21.73
N THR A 88 8.56 5.44 21.93
CA THR A 88 7.85 4.23 21.48
C THR A 88 7.12 4.52 20.17
N TYR A 89 7.26 3.62 19.23
CA TYR A 89 6.63 3.75 17.91
C TYR A 89 5.62 2.63 17.69
N TYR A 90 4.46 3.01 17.20
CA TYR A 90 3.33 2.13 16.96
C TYR A 90 3.16 1.87 15.47
N PHE A 91 2.79 0.64 15.14
CA PHE A 91 2.50 0.27 13.75
C PHE A 91 1.34 1.10 13.20
N PHE A 92 1.54 1.72 12.05
CA PHE A 92 0.51 2.51 11.36
C PHE A 92 0.06 1.83 10.06
N LYS A 93 0.98 1.51 9.15
CA LYS A 93 0.68 0.93 7.84
C LYS A 93 1.82 0.04 7.34
N ALA A 94 1.47 -0.98 6.54
CA ALA A 94 2.43 -1.77 5.79
C ALA A 94 2.26 -1.60 4.28
N ASP A 95 3.36 -1.45 3.56
CA ASP A 95 3.40 -1.65 2.12
C ASP A 95 3.99 -3.04 1.86
N VAL A 96 3.10 -3.98 1.56
CA VAL A 96 3.44 -5.41 1.49
C VAL A 96 4.44 -5.69 0.38
N PHE A 97 4.24 -5.07 -0.79
CA PHE A 97 5.07 -5.33 -1.96
C PHE A 97 6.40 -4.60 -1.94
N LYS A 98 6.47 -3.43 -1.32
CA LYS A 98 7.73 -2.72 -1.09
C LYS A 98 8.50 -3.25 0.11
N ARG A 99 7.91 -4.16 0.89
CA ARG A 99 8.46 -4.69 2.15
C ARG A 99 8.83 -3.57 3.12
N GLN A 100 7.96 -2.57 3.24
CA GLN A 100 8.14 -1.40 4.09
C GLN A 100 7.03 -1.32 5.14
N LEU A 101 7.42 -0.89 6.33
CA LEU A 101 6.53 -0.66 7.46
C LEU A 101 6.59 0.80 7.85
N THR A 102 5.45 1.41 8.04
CA THR A 102 5.35 2.78 8.54
C THR A 102 4.93 2.72 10.00
N TYR A 103 5.70 3.39 10.84
CA TYR A 103 5.44 3.53 12.25
C TYR A 103 5.14 4.99 12.60
N SER A 104 4.31 5.19 13.62
CA SER A 104 3.95 6.51 14.15
C SER A 104 4.42 6.62 15.60
N SER A 105 4.81 7.81 16.04
CA SER A 105 5.10 8.09 17.45
C SER A 105 3.84 8.12 18.32
N ASP A 106 2.67 8.24 17.73
CA ASP A 106 1.38 8.25 18.43
C ASP A 106 0.50 7.09 17.93
N GLN A 107 -0.27 6.49 18.83
CA GLN A 107 -1.13 5.35 18.51
C GLN A 107 -2.39 5.76 17.75
N ASN A 108 -2.92 6.95 18.00
CA ASN A 108 -4.21 7.41 17.49
C ASN A 108 -4.09 8.39 16.34
N ILE A 109 -2.99 9.12 16.27
CA ILE A 109 -2.78 10.19 15.30
C ILE A 109 -1.49 9.89 14.51
N PRO A 110 -1.48 10.00 13.19
CA PRO A 110 -0.27 9.84 12.39
C PRO A 110 0.69 11.01 12.66
N ALA A 111 1.57 10.84 13.64
CA ALA A 111 2.59 11.80 14.00
C ALA A 111 3.99 11.21 13.77
N ASN A 112 4.92 12.00 13.26
CA ASN A 112 6.30 11.59 13.01
C ASN A 112 6.41 10.23 12.30
N LEU A 113 5.74 10.11 11.18
CA LEU A 113 5.73 8.85 10.41
C LEU A 113 7.14 8.51 9.93
N GLN A 114 7.60 7.32 10.29
CA GLN A 114 8.89 6.78 9.87
C GLN A 114 8.68 5.50 9.09
N VAL A 115 9.32 5.40 7.93
CA VAL A 115 9.26 4.22 7.05
C VAL A 115 10.55 3.44 7.22
N ILE A 116 10.41 2.16 7.55
CA ILE A 116 11.55 1.24 7.72
C ILE A 116 11.30 -0.05 6.92
N SER A 117 12.38 -0.78 6.61
CA SER A 117 12.28 -2.09 5.98
C SER A 117 11.77 -3.15 6.97
N VAL A 118 11.22 -4.24 6.43
CA VAL A 118 10.76 -5.39 7.25
C VAL A 118 11.92 -6.02 8.01
N GLU A 119 13.09 -6.10 7.38
CA GLU A 119 14.32 -6.65 7.96
C GLU A 119 14.72 -5.83 9.19
N ARG A 120 14.77 -4.50 9.04
CA ARG A 120 15.11 -3.58 10.13
C ARG A 120 14.11 -3.66 11.28
N ALA A 121 12.81 -3.74 10.98
CA ALA A 121 11.80 -3.91 12.02
C ALA A 121 12.00 -5.20 12.84
N LYS A 122 12.34 -6.31 12.18
CA LYS A 122 12.64 -7.59 12.85
C LYS A 122 13.87 -7.48 13.74
N GLU A 123 14.92 -6.81 13.29
CA GLU A 123 16.14 -6.56 14.08
C GLU A 123 15.83 -5.76 15.35
N ILE A 124 15.11 -4.65 15.21
CA ILE A 124 14.73 -3.81 16.35
C ILE A 124 13.88 -4.62 17.33
N MET A 125 12.92 -5.41 16.86
CA MET A 125 12.13 -6.28 17.72
C MET A 125 12.98 -7.32 18.45
N ALA A 126 14.00 -7.88 17.79
CA ALA A 126 14.92 -8.83 18.41
C ALA A 126 15.78 -8.16 19.50
N ILE A 127 16.23 -6.92 19.27
CA ILE A 127 16.99 -6.12 20.24
C ILE A 127 16.09 -5.77 21.44
N ASN A 128 14.88 -5.29 21.18
CA ASN A 128 13.92 -4.95 22.24
C ASN A 128 13.55 -6.17 23.12
N ARG A 129 13.47 -7.37 22.53
CA ARG A 129 13.27 -8.62 23.30
C ARG A 129 14.42 -8.94 24.26
N ARG A 130 15.62 -8.44 23.97
CA ARG A 130 16.81 -8.59 24.85
C ARG A 130 16.84 -7.50 25.93
N GLY A 131 15.90 -6.54 25.90
CA GLY A 131 15.84 -5.42 26.82
C GLY A 131 16.72 -4.23 26.42
N GLU A 132 17.28 -4.25 25.22
CA GLU A 132 18.07 -3.16 24.69
C GLU A 132 17.22 -2.23 23.84
N LYS A 133 17.54 -0.93 23.81
CA LYS A 133 16.85 0.07 22.99
C LYS A 133 17.79 0.59 21.92
N VAL A 134 17.28 0.65 20.70
CA VAL A 134 17.99 1.24 19.55
C VAL A 134 17.90 2.77 19.62
N MET A 135 18.91 3.49 19.18
CA MET A 135 18.90 4.96 19.22
C MET A 135 17.82 5.54 18.31
N SER A 136 17.70 5.06 17.05
CA SER A 136 16.74 5.54 16.06
C SER A 136 16.19 4.40 15.23
N LEU A 137 14.97 4.55 14.70
CA LEU A 137 14.35 3.58 13.79
C LEU A 137 15.09 3.50 12.46
N VAL A 138 15.44 4.68 11.91
CA VAL A 138 16.15 4.80 10.63
C VAL A 138 17.65 4.83 10.91
N GLU A 139 18.40 3.89 10.38
CA GLU A 139 19.83 4.05 10.27
C GLU A 139 20.08 5.21 9.30
N LYS A 140 20.84 6.20 9.73
CA LYS A 140 21.41 7.20 8.84
C LYS A 140 22.52 6.51 8.03
N GLU A 141 22.17 5.60 7.16
CA GLU A 141 23.03 5.29 6.03
C GLU A 141 23.03 6.53 5.16
N GLY A 142 24.24 6.99 4.86
CA GLY A 142 24.51 8.27 4.22
C GLY A 142 23.55 8.60 3.10
N GLU A 143 23.08 9.80 3.12
CA GLU A 143 22.16 10.44 2.20
C GLU A 143 22.42 10.04 0.75
N ALA A 144 21.71 9.03 0.27
CA ALA A 144 21.35 8.96 -1.13
C ALA A 144 19.91 9.48 -1.24
N THR A 145 19.70 10.73 -0.89
CA THR A 145 18.62 11.51 -1.44
C THR A 145 18.92 11.62 -2.93
N ALA A 146 18.52 10.63 -3.72
CA ALA A 146 18.21 10.89 -5.09
C ALA A 146 17.06 11.90 -5.05
N SER A 147 17.42 13.17 -5.03
CA SER A 147 16.52 14.25 -5.38
C SER A 147 16.07 13.90 -6.79
N VAL A 148 14.85 13.41 -6.92
CA VAL A 148 14.21 13.25 -8.21
C VAL A 148 14.08 14.67 -8.74
N ASP A 149 15.04 15.06 -9.57
CA ASP A 149 15.00 16.33 -10.28
C ASP A 149 13.86 16.25 -11.30
N TYR A 150 12.71 16.80 -10.92
CA TYR A 150 11.54 16.91 -11.78
C TYR A 150 11.72 17.93 -12.92
N GLN A 151 12.93 18.47 -13.12
CA GLN A 151 13.15 19.55 -14.08
C GLN A 151 12.96 19.14 -15.56
N ASN A 152 12.77 17.85 -15.89
CA ASN A 152 12.63 17.45 -17.30
C ASN A 152 11.69 16.25 -17.54
N VAL A 153 10.57 16.15 -16.83
CA VAL A 153 9.66 15.02 -17.01
C VAL A 153 8.76 15.13 -18.25
N VAL A 154 8.62 16.29 -18.84
CA VAL A 154 7.91 16.49 -20.12
C VAL A 154 8.64 17.57 -20.87
N GLY A 155 9.23 17.24 -22.03
CA GLY A 155 9.91 18.12 -22.96
C GLY A 155 9.47 19.59 -22.96
N GLN A 156 9.68 20.28 -21.86
CA GLN A 156 9.50 21.72 -21.79
C GLN A 156 10.74 22.35 -22.43
N ASP A 157 10.64 22.55 -23.73
CA ASP A 157 11.48 23.55 -24.38
C ASP A 157 11.31 24.86 -23.61
N SER A 158 12.43 25.41 -23.14
CA SER A 158 12.42 26.71 -22.46
C SER A 158 11.67 27.73 -23.31
N LEU A 159 10.69 28.42 -22.70
CA LEU A 159 9.92 29.48 -23.36
C LEU A 159 10.82 30.60 -23.90
N THR A 160 12.05 30.71 -23.43
CA THR A 160 13.07 31.69 -23.87
C THR A 160 13.92 31.23 -25.03
N ARG A 161 13.67 30.04 -25.61
CA ARG A 161 14.43 29.48 -26.72
C ARG A 161 14.49 30.37 -27.98
N PHE A 162 13.49 31.25 -28.14
CA PHE A 162 13.39 32.13 -29.29
C PHE A 162 13.80 33.58 -28.99
N ASP A 163 14.14 33.92 -27.75
CA ASP A 163 14.69 35.23 -27.40
C ASP A 163 16.15 35.33 -27.77
N LYS A 164 16.44 35.46 -29.06
CA LYS A 164 17.77 35.88 -29.52
C LYS A 164 17.94 37.35 -29.20
N LYS A 165 18.79 37.68 -28.24
CA LYS A 165 19.30 39.04 -28.06
C LYS A 165 19.90 39.54 -29.38
N GLN A 166 19.32 40.60 -29.93
CA GLN A 166 20.02 41.46 -30.89
C GLN A 166 21.11 42.23 -30.17
#